data_fd5e2b401f186ad8cc891b2b824ac0c3
#
_entry.id   fd5e2b401f186ad8cc891b2b824ac0c3
#
_cell.length_a   1.000
_cell.length_b   1.000
_cell.length_c   1.000
_cell.angle_alpha   90.00
_cell.angle_beta   90.00
_cell.angle_gamma   90.00
#
_symmetry.space_group_name_H-M   'P 1'
#
loop_
_entity.id
_entity.type
_entity.pdbx_description
1 polymer ?
#
loop_
_entity_poly.entity_id
_entity_poly.type
_entity_poly.pdbx_seq_one_letter_code
_entity_poly.pdbx_strand_id
1 'polypeptide(L)'
;MRGRVLMALALFQRATARELWPLVVPNQRVERSVRDALGDLEEAGKVRKELTLRDGRRLWCLTPSGRRDATALLPAGSKLAAARPRREKPSAAYSEHALDVVAVAGHLAKAGFGHLTAYATEVEHKLPGRRSLFADLVLTDPGTDVPVLLVEVDRDNEGNGTLVAKLTTYRTWCRLPAKGVSKRAFEASLHRAGARTHDLRLWTATYPPTGREGLPPVALVLEAGRKRHRRPGTPPLTEEQKKAKAKTDHERLLRRIREIEAASEHTWHAPAYRSEDTTARDHHRALPVVATTMPLLRRFGADGPIWWRFGGQQWATLTEALDNPDGDRLLEQQQEAARRARAEREAEWERAERERRRPACTRCRAKFSDERWAEQEHADTWDDDGLCAGCRQADVDERARQEAEHEQAALDAAAAEEKRARSWWRRS
;
A
#
# COMPACT_ATOMS: atom_id res chain seq x y z
N MET A 1 15.67 -31.80 -7.78
CA MET A 1 16.87 -30.98 -7.65
C MET A 1 17.31 -30.41 -9.00
N ARG A 2 17.71 -31.22 -9.98
CA ARG A 2 18.22 -30.79 -11.29
C ARG A 2 17.34 -29.77 -11.99
N GLY A 3 16.03 -29.98 -12.06
CA GLY A 3 15.09 -29.02 -12.66
C GLY A 3 15.08 -27.64 -11.98
N ARG A 4 15.17 -27.58 -10.64
CA ARG A 4 15.26 -26.30 -9.91
C ARG A 4 16.55 -25.56 -10.17
N VAL A 5 17.68 -26.28 -10.31
CA VAL A 5 18.98 -25.71 -10.70
C VAL A 5 18.91 -25.13 -12.11
N LEU A 6 18.29 -25.84 -13.07
CA LEU A 6 18.09 -25.34 -14.43
C LEU A 6 17.24 -24.07 -14.45
N MET A 7 16.10 -24.08 -13.73
CA MET A 7 15.25 -22.88 -13.60
C MET A 7 16.01 -21.69 -13.00
N ALA A 8 16.76 -21.92 -11.92
CA ALA A 8 17.56 -20.87 -11.29
C ALA A 8 18.59 -20.27 -12.25
N LEU A 9 19.33 -21.10 -12.99
CA LEU A 9 20.28 -20.61 -14.00
C LEU A 9 19.60 -19.94 -15.18
N ALA A 10 18.34 -20.25 -15.49
CA ALA A 10 17.59 -19.54 -16.51
C ALA A 10 17.17 -18.14 -16.07
N LEU A 11 16.83 -17.97 -14.80
CA LEU A 11 16.39 -16.69 -14.22
C LEU A 11 17.58 -15.76 -13.92
N PHE A 12 18.70 -16.31 -13.48
CA PHE A 12 19.86 -15.55 -13.01
C PHE A 12 21.07 -15.59 -13.96
N GLN A 13 21.00 -16.32 -15.07
CA GLN A 13 22.04 -16.53 -16.10
C GLN A 13 23.28 -17.26 -15.61
N ARG A 14 23.87 -16.83 -14.50
CA ARG A 14 25.10 -17.30 -13.94
C ARG A 14 25.05 -17.37 -12.44
N ALA A 15 25.55 -18.42 -11.84
CA ALA A 15 25.69 -18.52 -10.41
C ALA A 15 26.73 -19.56 -10.02
N THR A 16 27.20 -19.55 -8.78
CA THR A 16 27.95 -20.66 -8.19
C THR A 16 27.00 -21.54 -7.36
N ALA A 17 27.43 -22.73 -6.99
CA ALA A 17 26.63 -23.63 -6.14
C ALA A 17 26.22 -22.93 -4.83
N ARG A 18 27.08 -22.09 -4.29
CA ARG A 18 26.85 -21.35 -3.04
C ARG A 18 25.66 -20.40 -3.12
N GLU A 19 25.56 -19.61 -4.19
CA GLU A 19 24.45 -18.66 -4.37
C GLU A 19 23.16 -19.37 -4.81
N LEU A 20 23.26 -20.46 -5.58
CA LEU A 20 22.09 -21.26 -5.98
C LEU A 20 21.45 -22.01 -4.82
N TRP A 21 22.26 -22.46 -3.85
CA TRP A 21 21.75 -23.29 -2.77
C TRP A 21 20.56 -22.68 -2.01
N PRO A 22 20.59 -21.45 -1.49
CA PRO A 22 19.44 -20.88 -0.77
C PRO A 22 18.18 -20.74 -1.62
N LEU A 23 18.32 -20.57 -2.94
CA LEU A 23 17.20 -20.44 -3.88
C LEU A 23 16.57 -21.79 -4.21
N VAL A 24 17.41 -22.81 -4.38
CA VAL A 24 16.98 -24.14 -4.86
C VAL A 24 16.48 -25.00 -3.71
N VAL A 25 17.10 -24.91 -2.54
CA VAL A 25 16.78 -25.70 -1.33
C VAL A 25 16.92 -24.86 -0.06
N PRO A 26 16.07 -23.86 0.16
CA PRO A 26 16.20 -22.90 1.26
C PRO A 26 16.23 -23.57 2.65
N ASN A 27 15.63 -24.74 2.81
CA ASN A 27 15.51 -25.47 4.07
C ASN A 27 16.69 -26.44 4.34
N GLN A 28 17.64 -26.59 3.41
CA GLN A 28 18.82 -27.45 3.63
C GLN A 28 20.00 -26.66 4.17
N ARG A 29 20.81 -27.32 5.02
CA ARG A 29 21.96 -26.66 5.66
C ARG A 29 23.24 -26.70 4.85
N VAL A 30 23.30 -27.51 3.78
CA VAL A 30 24.53 -27.75 3.01
C VAL A 30 24.31 -27.67 1.50
N GLU A 31 25.27 -27.12 0.79
CA GLU A 31 25.21 -26.93 -0.67
C GLU A 31 25.58 -28.19 -1.49
N ARG A 32 25.90 -29.33 -0.83
CA ARG A 32 26.38 -30.56 -1.48
C ARG A 32 25.41 -31.03 -2.58
N SER A 33 24.13 -31.11 -2.26
CA SER A 33 23.11 -31.57 -3.21
C SER A 33 23.01 -30.69 -4.48
N VAL A 34 23.31 -29.39 -4.36
CA VAL A 34 23.36 -28.48 -5.52
C VAL A 34 24.63 -28.71 -6.33
N ARG A 35 25.77 -28.97 -5.68
CA ARG A 35 27.04 -29.34 -6.36
C ARG A 35 26.91 -30.63 -7.13
N ASP A 36 26.30 -31.65 -6.51
CA ASP A 36 26.08 -32.94 -7.14
C ASP A 36 25.15 -32.79 -8.36
N ALA A 37 24.03 -32.05 -8.22
CA ALA A 37 23.14 -31.77 -9.32
C ALA A 37 23.79 -30.99 -10.46
N LEU A 38 24.71 -30.06 -10.17
CA LEU A 38 25.47 -29.34 -11.19
C LEU A 38 26.44 -30.26 -11.94
N GLY A 39 27.08 -31.21 -11.24
CA GLY A 39 27.90 -32.23 -11.86
C GLY A 39 27.11 -33.10 -12.83
N ASP A 40 25.98 -33.67 -12.36
CA ASP A 40 25.08 -34.48 -13.20
C ASP A 40 24.57 -33.70 -14.44
N LEU A 41 24.26 -32.42 -14.27
CA LEU A 41 23.82 -31.56 -15.39
C LEU A 41 24.98 -31.20 -16.34
N GLU A 42 26.21 -31.10 -15.89
CA GLU A 42 27.40 -30.94 -16.70
C GLU A 42 27.64 -32.17 -17.57
N GLU A 43 27.60 -33.36 -16.97
CA GLU A 43 27.72 -34.65 -17.67
C GLU A 43 26.62 -34.83 -18.73
N ALA A 44 25.37 -34.40 -18.41
CA ALA A 44 24.24 -34.37 -19.35
C ALA A 44 24.33 -33.26 -20.42
N GLY A 45 25.37 -32.42 -20.42
CA GLY A 45 25.55 -31.33 -21.38
C GLY A 45 24.52 -30.20 -21.24
N LYS A 46 23.87 -30.05 -20.06
CA LYS A 46 22.83 -29.04 -19.81
C LYS A 46 23.38 -27.75 -19.21
N VAL A 47 24.42 -27.86 -18.40
CA VAL A 47 25.16 -26.72 -17.86
C VAL A 47 26.62 -26.81 -18.24
N ARG A 48 27.32 -25.72 -18.14
CA ARG A 48 28.78 -25.68 -18.34
C ARG A 48 29.43 -24.75 -17.33
N LYS A 49 30.65 -25.06 -16.97
CA LYS A 49 31.54 -24.18 -16.25
C LYS A 49 32.00 -23.06 -17.18
N GLU A 50 31.71 -21.81 -16.83
CA GLU A 50 32.13 -20.65 -17.61
C GLU A 50 33.52 -20.17 -17.19
N LEU A 51 33.76 -20.07 -15.89
CA LEU A 51 35.07 -19.72 -15.34
C LEU A 51 35.21 -20.23 -13.88
N THR A 52 36.43 -20.23 -13.36
CA THR A 52 36.71 -20.40 -11.94
C THR A 52 37.04 -19.04 -11.35
N LEU A 53 36.33 -18.66 -10.28
CA LEU A 53 36.55 -17.42 -9.55
C LEU A 53 37.89 -17.49 -8.79
N ARG A 54 38.39 -16.32 -8.34
CA ARG A 54 39.67 -16.23 -7.59
C ARG A 54 39.66 -17.00 -6.25
N ASP A 55 38.47 -17.20 -5.67
CA ASP A 55 38.27 -17.97 -4.45
C ASP A 55 38.04 -19.47 -4.69
N GLY A 56 38.25 -19.94 -5.92
CA GLY A 56 38.13 -21.34 -6.31
C GLY A 56 36.70 -21.80 -6.66
N ARG A 57 35.66 -20.95 -6.44
CA ARG A 57 34.30 -21.29 -6.82
C ARG A 57 34.14 -21.38 -8.33
N ARG A 58 33.33 -22.35 -8.78
CA ARG A 58 32.99 -22.53 -10.21
C ARG A 58 31.75 -21.71 -10.55
N LEU A 59 31.84 -20.88 -11.58
CA LEU A 59 30.72 -20.14 -12.15
C LEU A 59 30.05 -20.99 -13.23
N TRP A 60 28.78 -21.25 -13.08
CA TRP A 60 27.97 -22.08 -13.96
C TRP A 60 27.00 -21.26 -14.80
N CYS A 61 26.76 -21.71 -16.02
CA CYS A 61 25.73 -21.17 -16.91
C CYS A 61 25.07 -22.29 -17.72
N LEU A 62 23.88 -22.04 -18.27
CA LEU A 62 23.18 -22.98 -19.13
C LEU A 62 23.88 -23.12 -20.50
N THR A 63 23.86 -24.33 -21.04
CA THR A 63 24.07 -24.56 -22.46
C THR A 63 22.78 -24.22 -23.24
N PRO A 64 22.81 -24.14 -24.60
CA PRO A 64 21.59 -23.99 -25.38
C PRO A 64 20.56 -25.10 -25.14
N SER A 65 21.04 -26.36 -24.94
CA SER A 65 20.19 -27.49 -24.58
C SER A 65 19.55 -27.31 -23.18
N GLY A 66 20.37 -26.96 -22.18
CA GLY A 66 19.88 -26.70 -20.83
C GLY A 66 18.89 -25.53 -20.76
N ARG A 67 19.07 -24.51 -21.59
CA ARG A 67 18.12 -23.38 -21.67
C ARG A 67 16.75 -23.84 -22.20
N ARG A 68 16.69 -24.69 -23.23
CA ARG A 68 15.41 -25.24 -23.71
C ARG A 68 14.70 -26.02 -22.60
N ASP A 69 15.41 -26.90 -21.92
CA ASP A 69 14.84 -27.69 -20.82
C ASP A 69 14.35 -26.79 -19.67
N ALA A 70 15.15 -25.80 -19.29
CA ALA A 70 14.77 -24.84 -18.25
C ALA A 70 13.52 -24.02 -18.63
N THR A 71 13.40 -23.62 -19.90
CA THR A 71 12.22 -22.89 -20.40
C THR A 71 10.96 -23.74 -20.31
N ALA A 72 11.05 -25.04 -20.58
CA ALA A 72 9.91 -25.95 -20.47
C ALA A 72 9.48 -26.19 -19.01
N LEU A 73 10.37 -25.97 -18.03
CA LEU A 73 10.09 -26.13 -16.60
C LEU A 73 9.53 -24.87 -15.95
N LEU A 74 9.76 -23.71 -16.55
CA LEU A 74 9.33 -22.44 -15.98
C LEU A 74 7.82 -22.22 -16.23
N PRO A 75 7.10 -21.59 -15.29
CA PRO A 75 5.73 -21.18 -15.50
C PRO A 75 5.58 -20.29 -16.75
N ALA A 76 4.44 -20.40 -17.42
CA ALA A 76 4.11 -19.54 -18.57
C ALA A 76 4.20 -18.06 -18.16
N GLY A 77 4.85 -17.24 -19.00
CA GLY A 77 5.04 -15.82 -18.72
C GLY A 77 6.24 -15.49 -17.83
N SER A 78 7.00 -16.49 -17.34
CA SER A 78 8.26 -16.23 -16.60
C SER A 78 9.22 -15.38 -17.44
N LYS A 79 9.71 -14.27 -16.85
CA LYS A 79 10.72 -13.44 -17.51
C LYS A 79 12.07 -14.10 -17.38
N LEU A 80 12.50 -14.77 -18.43
CA LEU A 80 13.88 -15.25 -18.53
C LEU A 80 14.83 -14.05 -18.55
N ALA A 81 15.94 -14.17 -17.86
CA ALA A 81 17.02 -13.23 -18.00
C ALA A 81 17.44 -13.15 -19.48
N ALA A 82 17.46 -11.95 -20.03
CA ALA A 82 17.78 -11.73 -21.44
C ALA A 82 19.12 -12.38 -21.77
N ALA A 83 19.13 -13.25 -22.77
CA ALA A 83 20.40 -13.77 -23.30
C ALA A 83 21.14 -12.61 -23.96
N ARG A 84 22.03 -11.92 -23.22
CA ARG A 84 22.90 -10.92 -23.84
C ARG A 84 23.71 -11.60 -24.95
N PRO A 85 23.78 -10.99 -26.14
CA PRO A 85 24.60 -11.53 -27.20
C PRO A 85 26.04 -11.67 -26.70
N ARG A 86 26.65 -12.78 -27.00
CA ARG A 86 27.92 -13.35 -26.52
C ARG A 86 29.18 -12.49 -26.86
N ARG A 87 29.03 -11.16 -27.05
CA ARG A 87 30.11 -10.30 -27.60
C ARG A 87 31.19 -9.90 -26.60
N GLU A 88 30.95 -10.03 -25.28
CA GLU A 88 31.97 -9.70 -24.29
C GLU A 88 32.22 -10.88 -23.35
N LYS A 89 33.47 -11.24 -23.16
CA LYS A 89 33.88 -12.11 -22.04
C LYS A 89 33.43 -11.40 -20.78
N PRO A 90 32.72 -12.10 -19.87
CA PRO A 90 32.27 -11.47 -18.63
C PRO A 90 33.46 -10.90 -17.89
N SER A 91 33.44 -9.60 -17.61
CA SER A 91 34.45 -9.02 -16.74
C SER A 91 34.29 -9.62 -15.33
N ALA A 92 35.36 -9.73 -14.58
CA ALA A 92 35.28 -10.21 -13.19
C ALA A 92 34.35 -9.35 -12.32
N ALA A 93 34.30 -8.03 -12.58
CA ALA A 93 33.41 -7.09 -11.89
C ALA A 93 31.93 -7.35 -12.19
N TYR A 94 31.57 -7.60 -13.44
CA TYR A 94 30.19 -7.96 -13.82
C TYR A 94 29.76 -9.29 -13.19
N SER A 95 30.66 -10.29 -13.19
CA SER A 95 30.36 -11.57 -12.55
C SER A 95 30.13 -11.45 -11.05
N GLU A 96 30.89 -10.61 -10.37
CA GLU A 96 30.74 -10.38 -8.93
C GLU A 96 29.42 -9.66 -8.59
N HIS A 97 29.02 -8.64 -9.37
CA HIS A 97 27.73 -7.98 -9.20
C HIS A 97 26.56 -8.96 -9.41
N ALA A 98 26.59 -9.73 -10.49
CA ALA A 98 25.56 -10.72 -10.76
C ALA A 98 25.45 -11.77 -9.62
N LEU A 99 26.57 -12.18 -9.02
CA LEU A 99 26.58 -13.08 -7.89
C LEU A 99 25.98 -12.47 -6.62
N ASP A 100 26.20 -11.17 -6.38
CA ASP A 100 25.58 -10.50 -5.24
C ASP A 100 24.05 -10.37 -5.45
N VAL A 101 23.58 -10.12 -6.66
CA VAL A 101 22.15 -10.15 -6.99
C VAL A 101 21.53 -11.53 -6.70
N VAL A 102 22.19 -12.61 -7.11
CA VAL A 102 21.75 -13.98 -6.79
C VAL A 102 21.76 -14.23 -5.29
N ALA A 103 22.81 -13.76 -4.59
CA ALA A 103 22.91 -13.92 -3.14
C ALA A 103 21.79 -13.18 -2.40
N VAL A 104 21.43 -11.95 -2.82
CA VAL A 104 20.30 -11.20 -2.25
C VAL A 104 19.00 -11.98 -2.43
N ALA A 105 18.71 -12.47 -3.64
CA ALA A 105 17.55 -13.33 -3.89
C ALA A 105 17.55 -14.56 -3.00
N GLY A 106 18.72 -15.21 -2.82
CA GLY A 106 18.88 -16.35 -1.91
C GLY A 106 18.59 -16.02 -0.45
N HIS A 107 19.03 -14.86 0.04
CA HIS A 107 18.74 -14.43 1.40
C HIS A 107 17.24 -14.13 1.59
N LEU A 108 16.60 -13.47 0.61
CA LEU A 108 15.16 -13.21 0.62
C LEU A 108 14.37 -14.52 0.60
N ALA A 109 14.70 -15.47 -0.30
CA ALA A 109 14.00 -16.76 -0.40
C ALA A 109 14.14 -17.59 0.89
N LYS A 110 15.32 -17.58 1.52
CA LYS A 110 15.56 -18.27 2.79
C LYS A 110 14.75 -17.68 3.94
N ALA A 111 14.50 -16.39 3.90
CA ALA A 111 13.66 -15.67 4.86
C ALA A 111 12.15 -15.80 4.57
N GLY A 112 11.76 -16.54 3.53
CA GLY A 112 10.35 -16.74 3.16
C GLY A 112 9.78 -15.68 2.24
N PHE A 113 10.57 -14.72 1.76
CA PHE A 113 10.14 -13.71 0.79
C PHE A 113 10.28 -14.24 -0.63
N GLY A 114 9.21 -14.83 -1.13
CA GLY A 114 9.17 -15.39 -2.48
C GLY A 114 9.79 -16.77 -2.64
N HIS A 115 9.40 -17.43 -3.69
CA HIS A 115 9.96 -18.69 -4.14
C HIS A 115 10.78 -18.48 -5.41
N LEU A 116 11.50 -19.46 -5.89
CA LEU A 116 12.44 -19.36 -6.99
C LEU A 116 11.89 -18.57 -8.22
N THR A 117 10.65 -18.84 -8.61
CA THR A 117 10.03 -18.19 -9.79
C THR A 117 9.41 -16.83 -9.50
N ALA A 118 9.44 -16.37 -8.24
CA ALA A 118 9.02 -15.03 -7.86
C ALA A 118 10.05 -13.94 -8.21
N TYR A 119 11.26 -14.34 -8.63
CA TYR A 119 12.36 -13.43 -8.91
C TYR A 119 12.56 -13.23 -10.40
N ALA A 120 12.88 -12.00 -10.79
CA ALA A 120 13.35 -11.65 -12.13
C ALA A 120 14.54 -10.68 -12.02
N THR A 121 15.55 -10.84 -12.87
CA THR A 121 16.75 -9.99 -12.89
C THR A 121 16.77 -9.06 -14.10
N GLU A 122 17.49 -7.93 -13.99
CA GLU A 122 17.65 -6.94 -15.07
C GLU A 122 16.29 -6.52 -15.68
N VAL A 123 15.31 -6.24 -14.84
CA VAL A 123 13.94 -5.92 -15.27
C VAL A 123 13.88 -4.49 -15.81
N GLU A 124 13.55 -4.37 -17.09
CA GLU A 124 13.42 -3.08 -17.76
C GLU A 124 12.09 -2.39 -17.41
N HIS A 125 12.17 -1.13 -16.97
CA HIS A 125 11.06 -0.22 -16.78
C HIS A 125 11.18 0.92 -17.80
N LYS A 126 10.28 0.94 -18.78
CA LYS A 126 10.30 1.93 -19.87
C LYS A 126 9.80 3.29 -19.39
N LEU A 127 10.55 4.32 -19.73
CA LEU A 127 10.23 5.72 -19.47
C LEU A 127 9.93 6.48 -20.77
N PRO A 128 9.27 7.63 -20.71
CA PRO A 128 9.12 8.50 -21.88
C PRO A 128 10.48 8.90 -22.48
N GLY A 129 10.51 9.15 -23.80
CA GLY A 129 11.73 9.58 -24.50
C GLY A 129 12.76 8.49 -24.74
N ARG A 130 12.31 7.22 -24.91
CA ARG A 130 13.18 6.05 -25.18
C ARG A 130 14.21 5.75 -24.09
N ARG A 131 13.96 6.22 -22.88
CA ARG A 131 14.79 5.90 -21.71
C ARG A 131 14.29 4.65 -21.03
N SER A 132 15.18 3.94 -20.36
CA SER A 132 14.84 2.77 -19.55
C SER A 132 15.55 2.83 -18.21
N LEU A 133 14.89 2.33 -17.19
CA LEU A 133 15.43 2.03 -15.87
C LEU A 133 15.47 0.50 -15.74
N PHE A 134 16.57 -0.05 -15.26
CA PHE A 134 16.70 -1.47 -15.01
C PHE A 134 16.82 -1.70 -13.51
N ALA A 135 15.95 -2.54 -12.97
CA ALA A 135 16.11 -3.06 -11.61
C ALA A 135 17.01 -4.30 -11.66
N ASP A 136 18.01 -4.36 -10.79
CA ASP A 136 18.91 -5.51 -10.71
C ASP A 136 18.17 -6.80 -10.38
N LEU A 137 17.19 -6.71 -9.44
CA LEU A 137 16.32 -7.80 -9.05
C LEU A 137 14.91 -7.26 -8.77
N VAL A 138 13.90 -8.03 -9.16
CA VAL A 138 12.50 -7.78 -8.79
C VAL A 138 11.95 -9.05 -8.15
N LEU A 139 11.43 -8.91 -6.93
CA LEU A 139 10.58 -9.90 -6.30
C LEU A 139 9.13 -9.57 -6.64
N THR A 140 8.36 -10.57 -7.06
CA THR A 140 6.90 -10.47 -7.27
C THR A 140 6.23 -11.71 -6.68
N ASP A 141 5.56 -11.54 -5.54
CA ASP A 141 4.85 -12.60 -4.83
C ASP A 141 3.55 -12.07 -4.21
N PRO A 142 2.44 -12.10 -4.97
CA PRO A 142 1.17 -11.48 -4.56
C PRO A 142 0.56 -12.04 -3.28
N GLY A 143 0.95 -13.23 -2.85
CA GLY A 143 0.38 -13.92 -1.69
C GLY A 143 1.12 -13.63 -0.38
N THR A 144 2.10 -12.72 -0.36
CA THR A 144 2.93 -12.44 0.81
C THR A 144 2.76 -11.01 1.32
N ASP A 145 3.30 -10.74 2.51
CA ASP A 145 3.35 -9.39 3.09
C ASP A 145 4.22 -8.41 2.28
N VAL A 146 5.04 -8.92 1.35
CA VAL A 146 5.87 -8.14 0.43
C VAL A 146 5.53 -8.56 -1.02
N PRO A 147 4.37 -8.12 -1.57
CA PRO A 147 3.90 -8.57 -2.89
C PRO A 147 4.81 -8.14 -4.04
N VAL A 148 5.57 -7.08 -3.86
CA VAL A 148 6.55 -6.57 -4.83
C VAL A 148 7.71 -5.88 -4.09
N LEU A 149 8.94 -6.12 -4.56
CA LEU A 149 10.12 -5.40 -4.10
C LEU A 149 11.07 -5.20 -5.28
N LEU A 150 11.41 -3.95 -5.58
CA LEU A 150 12.42 -3.59 -6.56
C LEU A 150 13.77 -3.49 -5.82
N VAL A 151 14.80 -4.16 -6.29
CA VAL A 151 16.09 -4.23 -5.58
C VAL A 151 17.21 -3.69 -6.45
N GLU A 152 18.02 -2.81 -5.89
CA GLU A 152 19.29 -2.32 -6.42
C GLU A 152 20.44 -2.84 -5.56
N VAL A 153 21.44 -3.42 -6.19
CA VAL A 153 22.65 -3.95 -5.52
C VAL A 153 23.84 -3.14 -5.94
N ASP A 154 24.37 -2.30 -5.07
CA ASP A 154 25.56 -1.51 -5.38
C ASP A 154 26.81 -1.98 -4.64
N ARG A 155 27.87 -2.18 -5.38
CA ARG A 155 29.19 -2.63 -4.92
C ARG A 155 30.17 -1.47 -4.69
N ASP A 156 29.68 -0.32 -4.29
CA ASP A 156 30.50 0.89 -4.16
C ASP A 156 31.13 1.32 -5.51
N ASN A 157 30.46 0.95 -6.60
CA ASN A 157 30.89 1.30 -7.96
C ASN A 157 30.19 2.57 -8.44
N GLU A 158 29.02 2.87 -7.91
CA GLU A 158 28.24 4.06 -8.23
C GLU A 158 28.41 5.11 -7.13
N GLY A 159 28.51 6.38 -7.52
CA GLY A 159 28.48 7.49 -6.55
C GLY A 159 27.08 7.64 -5.95
N ASN A 160 26.98 8.26 -4.75
CA ASN A 160 25.69 8.52 -4.09
C ASN A 160 24.73 9.28 -5.01
N GLY A 161 25.23 10.24 -5.81
CA GLY A 161 24.41 10.97 -6.78
C GLY A 161 23.75 10.09 -7.83
N THR A 162 24.42 9.02 -8.28
CA THR A 162 23.84 8.06 -9.25
C THR A 162 22.69 7.28 -8.61
N LEU A 163 22.86 6.81 -7.37
CA LEU A 163 21.79 6.11 -6.64
C LEU A 163 20.60 7.01 -6.34
N VAL A 164 20.85 8.26 -5.97
CA VAL A 164 19.79 9.29 -5.79
C VAL A 164 19.04 9.52 -7.11
N ALA A 165 19.75 9.62 -8.24
CA ALA A 165 19.13 9.76 -9.55
C ALA A 165 18.30 8.52 -9.94
N LYS A 166 18.77 7.31 -9.60
CA LYS A 166 18.00 6.07 -9.79
C LYS A 166 16.70 6.11 -8.97
N LEU A 167 16.74 6.46 -7.68
CA LEU A 167 15.55 6.59 -6.83
C LEU A 167 14.55 7.62 -7.39
N THR A 168 15.04 8.76 -7.86
CA THR A 168 14.22 9.77 -8.54
C THR A 168 13.56 9.21 -9.79
N THR A 169 14.30 8.38 -10.53
CA THR A 169 13.82 7.73 -11.75
C THR A 169 12.75 6.69 -11.43
N TYR A 170 12.92 5.88 -10.37
CA TYR A 170 11.90 4.95 -9.87
C TYR A 170 10.61 5.67 -9.50
N ARG A 171 10.72 6.74 -8.69
CA ARG A 171 9.55 7.55 -8.33
C ARG A 171 8.84 8.11 -9.55
N THR A 172 9.59 8.59 -10.53
CA THR A 172 9.05 9.11 -11.79
C THR A 172 8.31 8.03 -12.56
N TRP A 173 8.91 6.85 -12.72
CA TRP A 173 8.29 5.72 -13.41
C TRP A 173 7.02 5.24 -12.69
N CYS A 174 7.06 5.08 -11.39
CA CYS A 174 5.90 4.67 -10.60
C CYS A 174 4.72 5.65 -10.69
N ARG A 175 4.98 6.92 -11.01
CA ARG A 175 3.96 7.97 -11.15
C ARG A 175 3.46 8.15 -12.58
N LEU A 176 3.93 7.38 -13.54
CA LEU A 176 3.43 7.48 -14.91
C LEU A 176 1.98 6.96 -15.00
N PRO A 177 1.12 7.60 -15.81
CA PRO A 177 -0.21 7.09 -16.08
C PRO A 177 -0.14 5.78 -16.86
N ALA A 178 -1.12 4.91 -16.65
CA ALA A 178 -1.31 3.73 -17.45
C ALA A 178 -1.57 4.10 -18.91
N LYS A 179 -1.22 3.21 -19.84
CA LYS A 179 -1.41 3.44 -21.27
C LYS A 179 -2.89 3.64 -21.59
N GLY A 180 -3.22 4.70 -22.33
CA GLY A 180 -4.59 5.04 -22.71
C GLY A 180 -5.38 5.84 -21.67
N VAL A 181 -4.79 6.13 -20.52
CA VAL A 181 -5.44 6.97 -19.48
C VAL A 181 -5.30 8.45 -19.85
N SER A 182 -6.41 9.17 -19.88
CA SER A 182 -6.39 10.62 -20.10
C SER A 182 -5.78 11.37 -18.90
N LYS A 183 -5.13 12.51 -19.17
CA LYS A 183 -4.56 13.35 -18.10
C LYS A 183 -5.61 13.73 -17.03
N ARG A 184 -6.83 14.09 -17.45
CA ARG A 184 -7.94 14.43 -16.54
C ARG A 184 -8.34 13.26 -15.65
N ALA A 185 -8.49 12.05 -16.22
CA ALA A 185 -8.83 10.84 -15.45
C ALA A 185 -7.72 10.49 -14.46
N PHE A 186 -6.46 10.63 -14.88
CA PHE A 186 -5.31 10.39 -14.03
C PHE A 186 -5.23 11.37 -12.86
N GLU A 187 -5.36 12.67 -13.12
CA GLU A 187 -5.38 13.69 -12.07
C GLU A 187 -6.54 13.47 -11.09
N ALA A 188 -7.73 13.15 -11.59
CA ALA A 188 -8.87 12.84 -10.74
C ALA A 188 -8.63 11.59 -9.85
N SER A 189 -7.90 10.59 -10.34
CA SER A 189 -7.55 9.40 -9.55
C SER A 189 -6.59 9.70 -8.40
N LEU A 190 -5.69 10.67 -8.58
CA LEU A 190 -4.72 11.07 -7.54
C LEU A 190 -5.35 11.79 -6.34
N HIS A 191 -6.56 12.34 -6.51
CA HIS A 191 -7.29 13.06 -5.47
C HIS A 191 -8.33 12.19 -4.75
N ARG A 192 -8.55 10.95 -5.20
CA ARG A 192 -9.44 10.01 -4.53
C ARG A 192 -8.68 9.27 -3.44
N ALA A 193 -8.79 9.78 -2.24
CA ALA A 193 -8.28 9.09 -1.06
C ALA A 193 -8.92 7.69 -0.93
N GLY A 194 -8.13 6.69 -0.60
CA GLY A 194 -8.60 5.31 -0.35
C GLY A 194 -8.90 4.46 -1.58
N ALA A 195 -8.61 4.92 -2.79
CA ALA A 195 -8.93 4.19 -4.01
C ALA A 195 -7.86 3.16 -4.39
N ARG A 196 -7.68 2.11 -3.60
CA ARG A 196 -6.84 0.94 -3.97
C ARG A 196 -7.30 0.28 -5.29
N THR A 197 -8.58 0.43 -5.65
CA THR A 197 -9.20 -0.19 -6.84
C THR A 197 -9.15 0.67 -8.11
N HIS A 198 -8.70 1.93 -8.02
CA HIS A 198 -8.76 2.87 -9.15
C HIS A 198 -7.43 3.59 -9.41
N ASP A 199 -6.33 2.95 -9.04
CA ASP A 199 -5.02 3.50 -9.37
C ASP A 199 -4.75 3.32 -10.87
N LEU A 200 -4.74 4.44 -11.58
CA LEU A 200 -4.52 4.49 -13.03
C LEU A 200 -3.04 4.65 -13.39
N ARG A 201 -2.13 4.34 -12.48
CA ARG A 201 -0.69 4.39 -12.72
C ARG A 201 -0.19 3.17 -13.49
N LEU A 202 0.86 3.37 -14.27
CA LEU A 202 1.46 2.32 -15.12
C LEU A 202 1.93 1.10 -14.30
N TRP A 203 2.47 1.32 -13.12
CA TRP A 203 3.00 0.23 -12.30
C TRP A 203 1.93 -0.78 -11.87
N THR A 204 0.68 -0.34 -11.67
CA THR A 204 -0.44 -1.23 -11.27
C THR A 204 -0.83 -2.23 -12.36
N ALA A 205 -0.49 -1.93 -13.63
CA ALA A 205 -0.63 -2.87 -14.73
C ALA A 205 0.58 -3.84 -14.84
N THR A 206 1.67 -3.57 -14.11
CA THR A 206 2.93 -4.33 -14.21
C THR A 206 3.13 -5.24 -13.00
N TYR A 207 2.75 -4.76 -11.83
CA TYR A 207 2.95 -5.41 -10.54
C TYR A 207 1.63 -5.58 -9.77
N PRO A 208 1.55 -6.57 -8.88
CA PRO A 208 0.41 -6.72 -8.00
C PRO A 208 0.26 -5.51 -7.07
N PRO A 209 -0.94 -5.27 -6.54
CA PRO A 209 -1.15 -4.28 -5.49
C PRO A 209 -0.22 -4.54 -4.31
N THR A 210 0.37 -3.48 -3.77
CA THR A 210 1.29 -3.58 -2.62
C THR A 210 0.58 -3.92 -1.31
N GLY A 211 -0.75 -3.87 -1.29
CA GLY A 211 -1.55 -4.00 -0.07
C GLY A 211 -1.42 -2.80 0.88
N ARG A 212 -0.58 -1.83 0.54
CA ARG A 212 -0.23 -0.64 1.34
C ARG A 212 -0.43 0.61 0.51
N GLU A 213 -0.58 1.75 1.16
CA GLU A 213 -0.49 3.03 0.47
C GLU A 213 0.91 3.27 -0.08
N GLY A 214 0.96 3.89 -1.24
CA GLY A 214 2.22 4.33 -1.83
C GLY A 214 2.60 3.57 -3.09
N LEU A 215 3.84 3.81 -3.48
CA LEU A 215 4.44 3.25 -4.69
C LEU A 215 5.12 1.91 -4.37
N PRO A 216 5.44 1.08 -5.38
CA PRO A 216 6.24 -0.12 -5.18
C PRO A 216 7.55 0.19 -4.45
N PRO A 217 7.90 -0.55 -3.39
CA PRO A 217 9.07 -0.28 -2.59
C PRO A 217 10.37 -0.60 -3.33
N VAL A 218 11.42 0.17 -3.02
CA VAL A 218 12.78 -0.05 -3.52
C VAL A 218 13.70 -0.40 -2.36
N ALA A 219 14.43 -1.49 -2.49
CA ALA A 219 15.49 -1.91 -1.57
C ALA A 219 16.86 -1.59 -2.15
N LEU A 220 17.68 -0.88 -1.40
CA LEU A 220 19.10 -0.67 -1.69
C LEU A 220 19.93 -1.66 -0.88
N VAL A 221 20.70 -2.49 -1.54
CA VAL A 221 21.63 -3.42 -0.89
C VAL A 221 23.05 -3.01 -1.22
N LEU A 222 23.76 -2.49 -0.21
CA LEU A 222 25.12 -2.00 -0.39
C LEU A 222 26.16 -3.06 -0.04
N GLU A 223 27.15 -3.25 -0.89
CA GLU A 223 28.34 -4.09 -0.63
C GLU A 223 29.59 -3.22 -0.66
N ALA A 224 30.54 -3.54 0.18
CA ALA A 224 31.84 -2.90 0.12
C ALA A 224 32.58 -3.29 -1.17
N GLY A 225 32.88 -2.31 -2.00
CA GLY A 225 33.70 -2.53 -3.20
C GLY A 225 35.01 -3.19 -2.84
N ARG A 226 35.39 -4.21 -3.60
CA ARG A 226 36.77 -4.74 -3.48
C ARG A 226 37.74 -3.66 -3.91
N LYS A 227 38.47 -3.06 -2.97
CA LYS A 227 39.52 -2.11 -3.32
C LYS A 227 40.48 -2.73 -4.35
N ARG A 228 40.84 -1.89 -5.32
CA ARG A 228 41.84 -2.16 -6.37
C ARG A 228 42.92 -3.12 -5.92
N HIS A 229 43.35 -3.98 -6.82
CA HIS A 229 44.41 -4.97 -6.69
C HIS A 229 45.44 -4.62 -5.64
N ARG A 230 45.58 -5.48 -4.64
CA ARG A 230 46.81 -5.49 -3.85
C ARG A 230 47.99 -5.62 -4.84
N ARG A 231 48.98 -4.79 -4.66
CA ARG A 231 50.20 -4.91 -5.47
C ARG A 231 50.72 -6.34 -5.30
N PRO A 232 51.22 -6.98 -6.40
CA PRO A 232 51.90 -8.25 -6.29
C PRO A 232 52.97 -8.17 -5.18
N GLY A 233 53.08 -9.21 -4.32
CA GLY A 233 54.02 -9.23 -3.21
C GLY A 233 53.53 -8.65 -1.88
N THR A 234 52.30 -8.07 -1.80
CA THR A 234 51.74 -7.61 -0.53
C THR A 234 51.32 -8.82 0.33
N PRO A 235 51.78 -8.98 1.58
CA PRO A 235 51.45 -10.12 2.42
C PRO A 235 49.95 -10.15 2.75
N PRO A 236 49.32 -11.32 2.94
CA PRO A 236 47.91 -11.45 3.31
C PRO A 236 47.62 -10.71 4.61
N LEU A 237 46.41 -10.13 4.76
CA LEU A 237 46.00 -9.51 6.00
C LEU A 237 45.92 -10.55 7.12
N THR A 238 46.35 -10.17 8.32
CA THR A 238 46.12 -10.95 9.54
C THR A 238 44.61 -10.98 9.85
N GLU A 239 44.16 -11.89 10.70
CA GLU A 239 42.74 -11.98 11.09
C GLU A 239 42.29 -10.70 11.81
N GLU A 240 43.13 -10.08 12.61
CA GLU A 240 42.86 -8.81 13.26
C GLU A 240 42.67 -7.67 12.23
N GLN A 241 43.58 -7.60 11.26
CA GLN A 241 43.46 -6.62 10.16
C GLN A 241 42.21 -6.85 9.30
N LYS A 242 41.81 -8.12 9.09
CA LYS A 242 40.55 -8.43 8.40
C LYS A 242 39.35 -7.97 9.20
N LYS A 243 39.32 -8.21 10.53
CA LYS A 243 38.25 -7.75 11.43
C LYS A 243 38.17 -6.23 11.46
N ALA A 244 39.30 -5.56 11.65
CA ALA A 244 39.35 -4.09 11.65
C ALA A 244 38.85 -3.50 10.31
N LYS A 245 39.28 -4.08 9.20
CA LYS A 245 38.80 -3.68 7.88
C LYS A 245 37.31 -3.90 7.72
N ALA A 246 36.78 -5.04 8.13
CA ALA A 246 35.36 -5.34 8.04
C ALA A 246 34.52 -4.35 8.86
N LYS A 247 34.99 -3.96 10.05
CA LYS A 247 34.36 -2.92 10.87
C LYS A 247 34.33 -1.56 10.15
N THR A 248 35.47 -1.11 9.64
CA THR A 248 35.57 0.16 8.89
C THR A 248 34.71 0.16 7.62
N ASP A 249 34.68 -0.94 6.87
CA ASP A 249 33.85 -1.09 5.68
C ASP A 249 32.36 -1.05 6.08
N HIS A 250 31.97 -1.67 7.17
CA HIS A 250 30.60 -1.65 7.68
C HIS A 250 30.17 -0.24 8.10
N GLU A 251 30.96 0.47 8.90
CA GLU A 251 30.70 1.85 9.31
C GLU A 251 30.57 2.79 8.10
N ARG A 252 31.41 2.59 7.08
CA ARG A 252 31.36 3.34 5.82
C ARG A 252 30.05 3.10 5.07
N LEU A 253 29.60 1.84 4.98
CA LEU A 253 28.35 1.50 4.31
C LEU A 253 27.14 2.09 5.05
N LEU A 254 27.11 2.04 6.37
CA LEU A 254 26.05 2.65 7.17
C LEU A 254 25.99 4.18 6.99
N ARG A 255 27.14 4.83 6.97
CA ARG A 255 27.23 6.27 6.68
C ARG A 255 26.69 6.58 5.29
N ARG A 256 27.07 5.77 4.30
CA ARG A 256 26.61 5.91 2.93
C ARG A 256 25.08 5.78 2.80
N ILE A 257 24.45 4.87 3.54
CA ILE A 257 22.98 4.78 3.61
C ILE A 257 22.39 6.11 4.04
N ARG A 258 22.93 6.73 5.11
CA ARG A 258 22.46 8.03 5.63
C ARG A 258 22.66 9.19 4.65
N GLU A 259 23.76 9.20 3.93
CA GLU A 259 24.05 10.21 2.91
C GLU A 259 23.07 10.09 1.73
N ILE A 260 22.76 8.87 1.27
CA ILE A 260 21.79 8.64 0.19
C ILE A 260 20.39 9.01 0.67
N GLU A 261 20.01 8.64 1.90
CA GLU A 261 18.74 9.00 2.52
C GLU A 261 18.55 10.53 2.50
N ALA A 262 19.48 11.28 3.07
CA ALA A 262 19.41 12.73 3.12
C ALA A 262 19.35 13.38 1.72
N ALA A 263 20.17 12.92 0.79
CA ALA A 263 20.20 13.46 -0.57
C ALA A 263 18.98 13.10 -1.41
N SER A 264 18.22 12.05 -1.05
CA SER A 264 17.04 11.59 -1.78
C SER A 264 15.72 11.93 -1.10
N GLU A 265 15.70 12.78 -0.10
CA GLU A 265 14.50 13.12 0.68
C GLU A 265 13.29 13.45 -0.20
N HIS A 266 13.49 14.21 -1.26
CA HIS A 266 12.45 14.56 -2.23
C HIS A 266 11.75 13.36 -2.89
N THR A 267 12.32 12.15 -2.80
CA THR A 267 11.73 10.94 -3.40
C THR A 267 10.87 10.15 -2.43
N TRP A 268 11.29 10.00 -1.19
CA TRP A 268 10.68 9.15 -0.17
C TRP A 268 9.91 9.92 0.89
N HIS A 269 10.13 11.23 1.03
CA HIS A 269 9.40 12.02 2.01
C HIS A 269 7.93 12.08 1.68
N ALA A 270 7.09 11.70 2.66
CA ALA A 270 5.65 11.83 2.61
C ALA A 270 5.25 13.10 3.39
N PRO A 271 4.63 14.11 2.74
CA PRO A 271 4.16 15.30 3.43
C PRO A 271 3.07 14.96 4.44
N ALA A 272 2.92 15.79 5.47
CA ALA A 272 1.78 15.69 6.38
C ALA A 272 0.46 15.81 5.59
N TYR A 273 -0.52 15.00 5.95
CA TYR A 273 -1.86 15.12 5.39
C TYR A 273 -2.46 16.47 5.85
N ARG A 274 -3.12 17.19 4.93
CA ARG A 274 -3.66 18.53 5.19
C ARG A 274 -4.99 18.52 5.99
N SER A 275 -5.06 17.73 7.03
CA SER A 275 -6.18 17.77 7.97
C SER A 275 -5.63 18.30 9.30
N GLU A 276 -6.32 19.25 9.90
CA GLU A 276 -5.90 19.90 11.15
C GLU A 276 -5.74 18.94 12.33
N ASP A 277 -6.33 17.74 12.22
CA ASP A 277 -6.40 16.74 13.30
C ASP A 277 -5.50 15.52 13.10
N THR A 278 -4.66 15.41 12.07
CA THR A 278 -3.91 14.19 11.82
C THR A 278 -2.40 14.39 11.76
N THR A 279 -1.66 13.58 12.51
CA THR A 279 -0.22 13.40 12.38
C THR A 279 0.16 12.44 11.24
N ALA A 280 -0.83 11.93 10.50
CA ALA A 280 -0.65 10.99 9.40
C ALA A 280 0.06 11.62 8.20
N ARG A 281 0.85 10.83 7.46
CA ARG A 281 1.59 11.26 6.28
C ARG A 281 0.95 10.71 5.01
N ASP A 282 0.91 11.55 3.97
CA ASP A 282 0.47 11.14 2.62
C ASP A 282 1.57 10.34 1.90
N HIS A 283 1.51 9.02 1.99
CA HIS A 283 2.43 8.13 1.32
C HIS A 283 2.08 7.83 -0.15
N HIS A 284 0.97 8.33 -0.66
CA HIS A 284 0.48 8.07 -2.02
C HIS A 284 1.47 8.47 -3.13
N ARG A 285 2.33 9.44 -2.83
CA ARG A 285 3.31 10.00 -3.77
C ARG A 285 4.75 9.75 -3.36
N ALA A 286 4.95 9.09 -2.24
CA ALA A 286 6.25 8.76 -1.72
C ALA A 286 6.70 7.39 -2.22
N LEU A 287 7.99 7.27 -2.57
CA LEU A 287 8.61 6.00 -2.88
C LEU A 287 9.11 5.36 -1.58
N PRO A 288 8.54 4.24 -1.12
CA PRO A 288 9.10 3.55 0.03
C PRO A 288 10.50 3.05 -0.31
N VAL A 289 11.51 3.51 0.42
CA VAL A 289 12.89 3.08 0.24
C VAL A 289 13.38 2.43 1.52
N VAL A 290 13.90 1.22 1.40
CA VAL A 290 14.60 0.53 2.48
C VAL A 290 16.03 0.25 2.06
N ALA A 291 16.95 0.24 3.01
CA ALA A 291 18.35 -0.03 2.73
C ALA A 291 18.93 -1.04 3.71
N THR A 292 19.84 -1.86 3.23
CA THR A 292 20.63 -2.78 4.05
C THR A 292 22.02 -2.95 3.45
N THR A 293 22.83 -3.80 4.04
CA THR A 293 24.17 -4.13 3.52
C THR A 293 24.34 -5.64 3.37
N MET A 294 25.13 -6.07 2.39
CA MET A 294 25.45 -7.49 2.23
C MET A 294 26.06 -8.14 3.48
N PRO A 295 26.94 -7.48 4.25
CA PRO A 295 27.40 -8.02 5.52
C PRO A 295 26.28 -8.29 6.53
N LEU A 296 25.26 -7.42 6.61
CA LEU A 296 24.11 -7.64 7.49
C LEU A 296 23.25 -8.82 7.02
N LEU A 297 22.94 -8.88 5.72
CA LEU A 297 22.23 -10.01 5.12
C LEU A 297 22.93 -11.36 5.37
N ARG A 298 24.25 -11.39 5.20
CA ARG A 298 25.04 -12.61 5.44
C ARG A 298 25.07 -13.03 6.91
N ARG A 299 25.02 -12.07 7.83
CA ARG A 299 25.12 -12.33 9.26
C ARG A 299 23.78 -12.69 9.90
N PHE A 300 22.72 -11.98 9.55
CA PHE A 300 21.45 -12.03 10.25
C PHE A 300 20.29 -12.60 9.41
N GLY A 301 20.49 -12.80 8.09
CA GLY A 301 19.41 -13.16 7.18
C GLY A 301 18.56 -11.94 6.78
N ALA A 302 17.66 -12.12 5.83
CA ALA A 302 16.77 -11.04 5.37
C ALA A 302 15.53 -10.85 6.27
N ASP A 303 15.25 -11.80 7.14
CA ASP A 303 14.22 -11.80 8.18
C ASP A 303 14.63 -11.04 9.46
N GLY A 304 15.93 -10.75 9.61
CA GLY A 304 16.43 -10.00 10.76
C GLY A 304 16.09 -8.51 10.73
N PRO A 305 16.22 -7.80 11.87
CA PRO A 305 16.01 -6.35 11.95
C PRO A 305 17.21 -5.59 11.37
N ILE A 306 17.43 -5.73 10.09
CA ILE A 306 18.58 -5.21 9.34
C ILE A 306 18.21 -4.22 8.24
N TRP A 307 16.95 -3.87 8.14
CA TRP A 307 16.45 -2.95 7.13
C TRP A 307 16.24 -1.57 7.70
N TRP A 308 16.88 -0.59 7.10
CA TRP A 308 16.71 0.81 7.41
C TRP A 308 15.70 1.41 6.44
N ARG A 309 14.54 1.84 6.96
CA ARG A 309 13.58 2.62 6.16
C ARG A 309 14.03 4.08 6.09
N PHE A 310 14.03 4.69 4.91
CA PHE A 310 14.30 6.12 4.77
C PHE A 310 13.20 6.94 5.46
N GLY A 311 13.62 7.89 6.29
CA GLY A 311 12.76 8.61 7.22
C GLY A 311 12.37 7.84 8.49
N GLY A 312 12.84 6.61 8.66
CA GLY A 312 12.66 5.80 9.87
C GLY A 312 13.64 6.20 10.99
N GLN A 313 13.39 5.68 12.18
CA GLN A 313 14.21 5.97 13.35
C GLN A 313 15.01 4.77 13.85
N GLN A 314 14.68 3.55 13.37
CA GLN A 314 15.29 2.31 13.84
C GLN A 314 15.46 1.30 12.71
N TRP A 315 16.33 0.34 12.94
CA TRP A 315 16.44 -0.86 12.12
C TRP A 315 15.27 -1.79 12.42
N ALA A 316 14.68 -2.37 11.39
CA ALA A 316 13.49 -3.20 11.49
C ALA A 316 13.60 -4.44 10.59
N THR A 317 12.71 -5.38 10.72
CA THR A 317 12.52 -6.45 9.74
C THR A 317 12.03 -5.86 8.41
N LEU A 318 12.15 -6.59 7.31
CA LEU A 318 11.72 -6.09 5.99
C LEU A 318 10.23 -5.73 5.99
N THR A 319 9.40 -6.56 6.59
CA THR A 319 7.95 -6.34 6.67
C THR A 319 7.62 -5.07 7.46
N GLU A 320 8.21 -4.89 8.65
CA GLU A 320 8.03 -3.69 9.48
C GLU A 320 8.57 -2.43 8.78
N ALA A 321 9.74 -2.53 8.14
CA ALA A 321 10.34 -1.40 7.43
C ALA A 321 9.51 -0.96 6.22
N LEU A 322 8.74 -1.86 5.61
CA LEU A 322 7.83 -1.55 4.52
C LEU A 322 6.42 -1.22 4.99
N ASP A 323 6.10 -1.43 6.27
CA ASP A 323 4.78 -1.14 6.80
C ASP A 323 4.45 0.36 6.75
N ASN A 324 3.18 0.65 6.55
CA ASN A 324 2.66 2.02 6.51
C ASN A 324 1.48 2.19 7.47
N PRO A 325 1.74 2.21 8.80
CA PRO A 325 0.68 2.34 9.79
C PRO A 325 -0.08 3.67 9.69
N ASP A 326 0.52 4.70 9.10
CA ASP A 326 -0.16 5.97 8.84
C ASP A 326 -1.22 5.83 7.74
N GLY A 327 -0.97 5.01 6.73
CA GLY A 327 -1.93 4.71 5.66
C GLY A 327 -3.17 4.01 6.17
N ASP A 328 -3.02 3.04 7.05
CA ASP A 328 -4.14 2.32 7.65
C ASP A 328 -4.97 3.24 8.54
N ARG A 329 -4.34 4.04 9.40
CA ARG A 329 -5.02 5.05 10.22
C ARG A 329 -5.78 6.08 9.38
N LEU A 330 -5.17 6.56 8.31
CA LEU A 330 -5.81 7.50 7.39
C LEU A 330 -7.01 6.87 6.69
N LEU A 331 -6.89 5.62 6.25
CA LEU A 331 -7.98 4.87 5.62
C LEU A 331 -9.15 4.67 6.60
N GLU A 332 -8.86 4.32 7.85
CA GLU A 332 -9.87 4.17 8.90
C GLU A 332 -10.61 5.49 9.17
N GLN A 333 -9.87 6.60 9.31
CA GLN A 333 -10.45 7.94 9.50
C GLN A 333 -11.34 8.35 8.32
N GLN A 334 -10.91 8.09 7.09
CA GLN A 334 -11.71 8.38 5.90
C GLN A 334 -12.98 7.53 5.83
N GLN A 335 -12.90 6.24 6.19
CA GLN A 335 -14.07 5.36 6.26
C GLN A 335 -15.04 5.80 7.35
N GLU A 336 -14.53 6.26 8.48
CA GLU A 336 -15.35 6.78 9.56
C GLU A 336 -16.02 8.10 9.17
N ALA A 337 -15.28 9.03 8.57
CA ALA A 337 -15.84 10.28 8.05
C ALA A 337 -16.89 10.04 6.97
N ALA A 338 -16.67 9.09 6.06
CA ALA A 338 -17.65 8.70 5.06
C ALA A 338 -18.91 8.08 5.66
N ARG A 339 -18.76 7.24 6.71
CA ARG A 339 -19.90 6.68 7.45
C ARG A 339 -20.71 7.77 8.15
N ARG A 340 -20.03 8.71 8.82
CA ARG A 340 -20.70 9.86 9.49
C ARG A 340 -21.48 10.72 8.47
N ALA A 341 -20.84 11.09 7.36
CA ALA A 341 -21.47 11.87 6.30
C ALA A 341 -22.65 11.14 5.64
N ARG A 342 -22.61 9.80 5.57
CA ARG A 342 -23.74 9.00 5.10
C ARG A 342 -24.88 9.01 6.09
N ALA A 343 -24.59 8.78 7.38
CA ALA A 343 -25.59 8.80 8.45
C ALA A 343 -26.26 10.17 8.59
N GLU A 344 -25.48 11.27 8.44
CA GLU A 344 -26.05 12.64 8.42
C GLU A 344 -27.00 12.83 7.26
N ARG A 345 -26.64 12.42 6.03
CA ARG A 345 -27.56 12.51 4.86
C ARG A 345 -28.79 11.64 5.02
N GLU A 346 -28.67 10.45 5.58
CA GLU A 346 -29.81 9.58 5.88
C GLU A 346 -30.74 10.25 6.92
N ALA A 347 -30.19 10.80 7.99
CA ALA A 347 -30.96 11.54 8.99
C ALA A 347 -31.62 12.82 8.47
N GLU A 348 -30.94 13.54 7.57
CA GLU A 348 -31.54 14.70 6.87
C GLU A 348 -32.67 14.27 5.94
N TRP A 349 -32.46 13.19 5.20
CA TRP A 349 -33.50 12.65 4.32
C TRP A 349 -34.73 12.18 5.13
N GLU A 350 -34.51 11.45 6.22
CA GLU A 350 -35.59 11.01 7.11
C GLU A 350 -36.36 12.21 7.70
N ARG A 351 -35.65 13.24 8.17
CA ARG A 351 -36.28 14.48 8.66
C ARG A 351 -37.09 15.17 7.57
N ALA A 352 -36.53 15.28 6.36
CA ALA A 352 -37.22 15.89 5.23
C ALA A 352 -38.43 15.06 4.80
N GLU A 353 -38.34 13.74 4.81
CA GLU A 353 -39.44 12.84 4.50
C GLU A 353 -40.53 12.90 5.56
N ARG A 354 -40.15 12.90 6.85
CA ARG A 354 -41.09 13.10 7.96
C ARG A 354 -41.82 14.44 7.83
N GLU A 355 -41.08 15.51 7.50
CA GLU A 355 -41.68 16.84 7.31
C GLU A 355 -42.60 16.89 6.08
N ARG A 356 -42.31 16.13 5.01
CA ARG A 356 -43.23 16.00 3.85
C ARG A 356 -44.51 15.27 4.22
N ARG A 357 -44.44 14.25 5.08
CA ARG A 357 -45.60 13.46 5.53
C ARG A 357 -46.39 14.15 6.63
N ARG A 358 -45.88 15.27 7.18
CA ARG A 358 -46.54 15.98 8.27
C ARG A 358 -47.93 16.36 7.88
N PRO A 359 -48.99 15.95 8.63
CA PRO A 359 -50.35 16.28 8.34
C PRO A 359 -50.64 17.81 8.42
N ALA A 360 -51.59 18.27 7.64
CA ALA A 360 -52.06 19.64 7.67
C ALA A 360 -53.48 19.72 8.23
N CYS A 361 -53.76 20.73 9.02
CA CYS A 361 -55.07 21.01 9.57
C CYS A 361 -56.14 21.12 8.48
N THR A 362 -57.24 20.40 8.62
CA THR A 362 -58.35 20.43 7.65
C THR A 362 -59.01 21.84 7.50
N ARG A 363 -58.93 22.67 8.55
CA ARG A 363 -59.51 23.99 8.60
C ARG A 363 -58.55 25.08 8.11
N CYS A 364 -57.38 25.24 8.75
CA CYS A 364 -56.48 26.37 8.46
C CYS A 364 -55.28 26.03 7.56
N ARG A 365 -55.12 24.75 7.17
CA ARG A 365 -54.02 24.21 6.34
C ARG A 365 -52.62 24.33 6.95
N ALA A 366 -52.52 24.79 8.18
CA ALA A 366 -51.23 24.78 8.90
C ALA A 366 -50.80 23.34 9.19
N LYS A 367 -49.48 23.05 9.05
CA LYS A 367 -48.91 21.77 9.42
C LYS A 367 -49.05 21.58 10.94
N PHE A 368 -49.24 20.33 11.36
CA PHE A 368 -49.32 19.98 12.79
C PHE A 368 -47.98 20.24 13.49
N SER A 369 -48.04 20.61 14.78
CA SER A 369 -46.85 20.55 15.66
C SER A 369 -46.43 19.13 15.90
N ASP A 370 -45.18 18.91 16.40
CA ASP A 370 -44.71 17.57 16.73
C ASP A 370 -45.57 16.87 17.77
N GLU A 371 -46.02 17.62 18.79
CA GLU A 371 -46.90 17.12 19.82
C GLU A 371 -48.26 16.70 19.24
N ARG A 372 -48.85 17.54 18.43
CA ARG A 372 -50.14 17.25 17.79
C ARG A 372 -50.06 16.08 16.82
N TRP A 373 -48.96 15.96 16.08
CA TRP A 373 -48.76 14.81 15.21
C TRP A 373 -48.58 13.51 16.00
N ALA A 374 -47.80 13.54 17.08
CA ALA A 374 -47.65 12.38 17.98
C ALA A 374 -48.99 11.94 18.58
N GLU A 375 -49.86 12.91 18.98
CA GLU A 375 -51.20 12.61 19.43
C GLU A 375 -52.03 11.88 18.35
N GLN A 376 -51.93 12.34 17.10
CA GLN A 376 -52.66 11.72 16.00
C GLN A 376 -52.15 10.30 15.70
N GLU A 377 -50.87 10.04 15.77
CA GLU A 377 -50.25 8.72 15.55
C GLU A 377 -50.71 7.69 16.63
N HIS A 378 -51.13 8.16 17.83
CA HIS A 378 -51.57 7.33 18.95
C HIS A 378 -53.10 7.27 19.08
N ALA A 379 -53.83 8.15 18.36
CA ALA A 379 -55.29 8.11 18.38
C ALA A 379 -55.82 7.06 17.42
N ASP A 380 -56.89 6.33 17.80
CA ASP A 380 -57.63 5.51 16.85
C ASP A 380 -58.16 6.43 15.74
N THR A 381 -58.00 5.97 14.48
CA THR A 381 -58.29 6.75 13.25
C THR A 381 -59.72 7.33 13.18
N TRP A 382 -60.60 6.89 14.03
CA TRP A 382 -62.00 7.34 14.08
C TRP A 382 -62.23 8.54 15.01
N ASP A 383 -61.32 8.85 15.92
CA ASP A 383 -61.49 9.93 16.92
C ASP A 383 -60.69 11.23 16.55
N ASP A 384 -59.93 11.23 15.47
CA ASP A 384 -59.14 12.39 15.12
C ASP A 384 -59.95 13.38 14.23
N ASP A 385 -60.15 14.56 14.75
CA ASP A 385 -60.87 15.65 14.05
C ASP A 385 -60.07 16.32 12.93
N GLY A 386 -58.82 15.97 12.73
CA GLY A 386 -57.91 16.55 11.72
C GLY A 386 -57.62 18.06 11.93
N LEU A 387 -57.83 18.56 13.16
CA LEU A 387 -57.61 19.96 13.51
C LEU A 387 -56.27 20.16 14.21
N CYS A 388 -55.57 21.26 13.95
CA CYS A 388 -54.42 21.67 14.73
C CYS A 388 -54.81 22.14 16.13
N ALA A 389 -53.87 22.20 17.05
CA ALA A 389 -54.13 22.62 18.43
C ALA A 389 -54.81 23.98 18.55
N GLY A 390 -54.39 24.93 17.71
CA GLY A 390 -55.01 26.28 17.65
C GLY A 390 -56.44 26.25 17.18
N CYS A 391 -56.83 25.42 16.20
CA CYS A 391 -58.18 25.29 15.74
C CYS A 391 -59.06 24.54 16.75
N ARG A 392 -58.55 23.55 17.45
CA ARG A 392 -59.25 22.90 18.57
C ARG A 392 -59.50 23.86 19.71
N GLN A 393 -58.49 24.65 20.09
CA GLN A 393 -58.70 25.67 21.15
C GLN A 393 -59.73 26.72 20.73
N ALA A 394 -59.70 27.16 19.46
CA ALA A 394 -60.72 28.10 18.96
C ALA A 394 -62.16 27.52 19.06
N ASP A 395 -62.34 26.21 18.79
CA ASP A 395 -63.66 25.56 18.97
C ASP A 395 -64.08 25.45 20.44
N VAL A 396 -63.12 25.20 21.34
CA VAL A 396 -63.41 25.20 22.81
C VAL A 396 -63.83 26.62 23.25
N ASP A 397 -63.07 27.63 22.82
CA ASP A 397 -63.34 29.02 23.17
C ASP A 397 -64.69 29.52 22.60
N GLU A 398 -65.02 29.05 21.38
CA GLU A 398 -66.32 29.38 20.78
C GLU A 398 -67.50 28.73 21.53
N ARG A 399 -67.38 27.46 21.87
CA ARG A 399 -68.40 26.77 22.69
C ARG A 399 -68.60 27.41 24.06
N ALA A 400 -67.48 27.76 24.73
CA ALA A 400 -67.52 28.46 26.00
C ALA A 400 -68.20 29.83 25.90
N ARG A 401 -68.00 30.58 24.77
CA ARG A 401 -68.73 31.84 24.51
C ARG A 401 -70.21 31.61 24.29
N GLN A 402 -70.60 30.60 23.49
CA GLN A 402 -72.02 30.26 23.24
C GLN A 402 -72.71 29.83 24.51
N GLU A 403 -72.04 29.01 25.36
CA GLU A 403 -72.59 28.61 26.64
C GLU A 403 -72.80 29.80 27.58
N ALA A 404 -71.79 30.72 27.64
CA ALA A 404 -71.94 31.92 28.46
C ALA A 404 -73.06 32.89 27.92
N GLU A 405 -73.20 33.00 26.61
CA GLU A 405 -74.30 33.76 25.99
C GLU A 405 -75.65 33.13 26.26
N HIS A 406 -75.69 31.77 26.22
CA HIS A 406 -76.96 31.06 26.56
C HIS A 406 -77.28 31.17 28.01
N GLU A 407 -76.33 31.08 28.93
CA GLU A 407 -76.51 31.27 30.35
C GLU A 407 -76.94 32.71 30.66
N GLN A 408 -76.30 33.70 30.01
CA GLN A 408 -76.71 35.12 30.18
C GLN A 408 -78.16 35.37 29.69
N ALA A 409 -78.53 34.81 28.52
CA ALA A 409 -79.83 34.90 27.95
C ALA A 409 -80.90 34.25 28.87
N ALA A 410 -80.54 33.11 29.49
CA ALA A 410 -81.43 32.47 30.48
C ALA A 410 -81.61 33.31 31.73
N LEU A 411 -80.56 33.94 32.24
CA LEU A 411 -80.66 34.87 33.42
C LEU A 411 -81.49 36.12 33.06
N ASP A 412 -81.32 36.66 31.89
CA ASP A 412 -82.05 37.83 31.37
C ASP A 412 -83.57 37.50 31.24
N ALA A 413 -83.87 36.29 30.68
CA ALA A 413 -85.22 35.76 30.57
C ALA A 413 -85.87 35.58 31.96
N ALA A 414 -85.17 34.97 32.94
CA ALA A 414 -85.59 34.81 34.27
C ALA A 414 -85.89 36.17 35.01
N ALA A 415 -84.98 37.14 34.81
CA ALA A 415 -85.11 38.50 35.29
C ALA A 415 -86.34 39.20 34.69
N ALA A 416 -86.56 38.97 33.36
CA ALA A 416 -87.78 39.51 32.69
C ALA A 416 -89.08 38.90 33.18
N GLU A 417 -89.06 37.59 33.43
CA GLU A 417 -90.22 36.88 34.10
C GLU A 417 -90.53 37.43 35.45
N GLU A 418 -89.45 37.59 36.27
CA GLU A 418 -89.59 38.14 37.59
C GLU A 418 -90.16 39.58 37.55
N LYS A 419 -89.67 40.42 36.60
CA LYS A 419 -90.24 41.75 36.39
C LYS A 419 -91.72 41.65 35.99
N ARG A 420 -92.13 40.73 35.14
CA ARG A 420 -93.53 40.52 34.71
C ARG A 420 -94.37 40.06 35.91
N ALA A 421 -93.86 39.11 36.69
CA ALA A 421 -94.58 38.65 37.90
C ALA A 421 -94.75 39.81 38.88
N ARG A 422 -93.70 40.61 39.18
CA ARG A 422 -93.79 41.79 40.07
C ARG A 422 -94.74 42.87 39.51
N SER A 423 -94.83 43.07 38.18
CA SER A 423 -95.75 44.01 37.55
C SER A 423 -97.22 43.54 37.60
N TRP A 424 -97.44 42.24 37.58
CA TRP A 424 -98.77 41.65 37.72
C TRP A 424 -99.26 41.82 39.13
N TRP A 425 -98.44 41.53 40.16
CA TRP A 425 -98.78 41.72 41.59
C TRP A 425 -99.07 43.22 41.95
N ARG A 426 -98.51 44.16 41.23
CA ARG A 426 -98.76 45.57 41.45
C ARG A 426 -100.05 46.07 40.79
N ARG A 427 -100.74 45.32 39.97
CA ARG A 427 -101.96 45.63 39.28
C ARG A 427 -103.17 44.86 39.81
N SER A 428 -102.96 43.90 40.68
CA SER A 428 -104.00 43.23 41.45
C SER A 428 -104.20 43.90 42.82
#